data_f4ad6dcddec08f8a172b3ae8378b249e
#
_entry.id   f4ad6dcddec08f8a172b3ae8378b249e
#
_cell.length_a   1.000
_cell.length_b   1.000
_cell.length_c   1.000
_cell.angle_alpha   90.00
_cell.angle_beta   90.00
_cell.angle_gamma   90.00
#
_symmetry.space_group_name_H-M   'P 1'
#
loop_
_entity.id
_entity.type
_entity.pdbx_description
1 polymer ?
#
loop_
_entity_poly.entity_id
_entity_poly.type
_entity_poly.pdbx_seq_one_letter_code
_entity_poly.pdbx_strand_id
1 'polypeptide(L)'
;MREIHFTPDGWDAYVWWQGQDRKTLKRINTLINATCRDPFTGIGKPEPLVGNLAGFWSRRIDDTHRLVYEANDVAVLVVACRFHYGD
;
A
#
# COMPACT_ATOMS: atom_id res chain seq x y z
N MET A 1 -15.54 3.78 6.67
CA MET A 1 -14.11 3.68 6.35
C MET A 1 -13.60 2.31 6.75
N ARG A 2 -12.77 1.69 5.91
CA ARG A 2 -12.26 0.36 6.19
C ARG A 2 -11.20 0.39 7.29
N GLU A 3 -11.06 -0.73 7.98
CA GLU A 3 -9.96 -0.94 8.93
C GLU A 3 -8.64 -1.12 8.21
N ILE A 4 -7.54 -0.77 8.87
CA ILE A 4 -6.19 -1.02 8.37
C ILE A 4 -5.61 -2.24 9.06
N HIS A 5 -5.17 -3.20 8.26
CA HIS A 5 -4.43 -4.38 8.74
C HIS A 5 -3.10 -4.45 8.01
N PHE A 6 -2.10 -5.03 8.66
CA PHE A 6 -0.78 -5.26 8.07
C PHE A 6 -0.40 -6.72 8.22
N THR A 7 0.22 -7.28 7.20
CA THR A 7 0.98 -8.52 7.39
C THR A 7 2.26 -8.20 8.16
N PRO A 8 2.94 -9.20 8.75
CA PRO A 8 4.23 -8.94 9.39
C PRO A 8 5.23 -8.22 8.50
N ASP A 9 5.36 -8.62 7.24
CA ASP A 9 6.26 -7.96 6.29
C ASP A 9 5.82 -6.54 5.97
N GLY A 10 4.52 -6.32 5.80
CA GLY A 10 3.97 -4.99 5.58
C GLY A 10 4.22 -4.06 6.77
N TRP A 11 4.06 -4.58 7.97
CA TRP A 11 4.33 -3.83 9.18
C TRP A 11 5.81 -3.50 9.34
N ASP A 12 6.70 -4.46 9.08
CA ASP A 12 8.14 -4.24 9.16
C ASP A 12 8.60 -3.14 8.20
N ALA A 13 8.07 -3.13 6.98
CA ALA A 13 8.38 -2.10 6.01
C ALA A 13 7.86 -0.73 6.48
N TYR A 14 6.65 -0.68 7.01
CA TYR A 14 6.06 0.56 7.51
C TYR A 14 6.88 1.12 8.68
N VAL A 15 7.29 0.28 9.61
CA VAL A 15 8.14 0.67 10.74
C VAL A 15 9.50 1.17 10.24
N TRP A 16 10.07 0.50 9.24
CA TRP A 16 11.35 0.93 8.65
C TRP A 16 11.28 2.38 8.15
N TRP A 17 10.18 2.76 7.49
CA TRP A 17 10.00 4.13 7.00
C TRP A 17 9.97 5.17 8.12
N GLN A 18 9.57 4.79 9.34
CA GLN A 18 9.55 5.71 10.50
C GLN A 18 10.93 6.32 10.78
N GLY A 19 12.00 5.56 10.51
CA GLY A 19 13.37 5.99 10.76
C GLY A 19 14.13 6.47 9.52
N GLN A 20 13.47 6.57 8.36
CA GLN A 20 14.17 6.87 7.11
C GLN A 20 13.83 8.24 6.56
N ASP A 21 12.63 8.43 6.05
CA ASP A 21 12.27 9.62 5.30
C ASP A 21 10.84 10.05 5.66
N ARG A 22 10.73 11.17 6.35
CA ARG A 22 9.45 11.72 6.78
C ARG A 22 8.51 12.03 5.62
N LYS A 23 9.05 12.54 4.53
CA LYS A 23 8.25 12.90 3.36
C LYS A 23 7.61 11.67 2.75
N THR A 24 8.38 10.59 2.62
CA THR A 24 7.88 9.33 2.09
C THR A 24 6.88 8.69 3.04
N LEU A 25 7.16 8.71 4.34
CA LEU A 25 6.21 8.21 5.34
C LEU A 25 4.88 8.95 5.26
N LYS A 26 4.91 10.26 5.14
CA LYS A 26 3.70 11.07 5.00
C LYS A 26 2.92 10.68 3.74
N ARG A 27 3.61 10.45 2.63
CA ARG A 27 3.01 9.98 1.39
C ARG A 27 2.33 8.63 1.57
N ILE A 28 3.02 7.69 2.24
CA ILE A 28 2.46 6.36 2.54
C ILE A 28 1.19 6.49 3.38
N ASN A 29 1.21 7.30 4.42
CA ASN A 29 0.04 7.52 5.26
C ASN A 29 -1.14 8.10 4.47
N THR A 30 -0.87 9.03 3.57
CA THR A 30 -1.89 9.60 2.70
C THR A 30 -2.49 8.54 1.77
N LEU A 31 -1.65 7.67 1.21
CA LEU A 31 -2.11 6.58 0.35
C LEU A 31 -2.95 5.57 1.12
N ILE A 32 -2.54 5.20 2.33
CA ILE A 32 -3.30 4.27 3.17
C ILE A 32 -4.68 4.85 3.48
N ASN A 33 -4.76 6.11 3.87
CA ASN A 33 -6.05 6.75 4.14
C ASN A 33 -6.94 6.78 2.90
N ALA A 34 -6.38 7.11 1.73
CA ALA A 34 -7.13 7.11 0.49
C ALA A 34 -7.63 5.71 0.13
N THR A 35 -6.80 4.69 0.36
CA THR A 35 -7.15 3.29 0.09
C THR A 35 -8.30 2.81 0.99
N CYS A 36 -8.34 3.25 2.23
CA CYS A 36 -9.43 2.90 3.15
C CYS A 36 -10.77 3.48 2.72
N ARG A 37 -10.75 4.65 2.08
CA ARG A 37 -11.96 5.28 1.56
C ARG A 37 -12.41 4.63 0.27
N ASP A 38 -11.48 4.40 -0.64
CA ASP A 38 -11.76 3.80 -1.93
C ASP A 38 -10.52 3.03 -2.41
N PRO A 39 -10.53 1.70 -2.29
CA PRO A 39 -9.33 0.93 -2.60
C PRO A 39 -9.01 0.82 -4.08
N PHE A 40 -9.90 1.21 -4.97
CA PHE A 40 -9.75 0.92 -6.40
C PHE A 40 -9.61 2.16 -7.26
N THR A 41 -9.80 3.34 -6.71
CA THR A 41 -9.64 4.61 -7.42
C THR A 41 -8.92 5.63 -6.54
N GLY A 42 -8.47 6.72 -7.14
CA GLY A 42 -7.87 7.84 -6.41
C GLY A 42 -6.38 8.00 -6.66
N ILE A 43 -5.69 8.60 -5.70
CA ILE A 43 -4.28 8.98 -5.85
C ILE A 43 -3.36 7.77 -5.92
N GLY A 44 -2.18 7.96 -6.52
CA GLY A 44 -1.16 6.92 -6.59
C GLY A 44 -1.37 5.89 -7.69
N LYS A 45 -2.27 6.14 -8.62
CA LYS A 45 -2.56 5.26 -9.75
C LYS A 45 -2.84 3.82 -9.30
N PRO A 46 -3.91 3.58 -8.53
CA PRO A 46 -4.22 2.23 -8.11
C PRO A 46 -4.47 1.32 -9.31
N GLU A 47 -3.83 0.16 -9.31
CA GLU A 47 -3.99 -0.82 -10.37
C GLU A 47 -3.94 -2.23 -9.83
N PRO A 48 -4.73 -3.15 -10.41
CA PRO A 48 -4.70 -4.55 -10.00
C PRO A 48 -3.42 -5.22 -10.48
N LEU A 49 -2.87 -6.10 -9.66
CA LEU A 49 -1.73 -6.92 -10.01
C LEU A 49 -2.19 -8.22 -10.66
N VAL A 50 -1.28 -8.86 -11.38
CA VAL A 50 -1.59 -10.06 -12.17
C VAL A 50 -0.66 -11.22 -11.77
N GLY A 51 -0.90 -12.40 -12.33
CA GLY A 51 -0.10 -13.57 -12.07
C GLY A 51 -0.19 -14.03 -10.62
N ASN A 52 0.94 -14.26 -9.99
CA ASN A 52 1.00 -14.73 -8.61
C ASN A 52 0.41 -13.73 -7.61
N LEU A 53 0.27 -12.47 -8.03
CA LEU A 53 -0.24 -11.39 -7.18
C LEU A 53 -1.68 -11.01 -7.54
N ALA A 54 -2.37 -11.83 -8.32
CA ALA A 54 -3.76 -11.59 -8.64
C ALA A 54 -4.60 -11.48 -7.36
N GLY A 55 -5.46 -10.46 -7.30
CA GLY A 55 -6.24 -10.16 -6.09
C GLY A 55 -5.64 -9.02 -5.26
N PHE A 56 -4.37 -8.71 -5.47
CA PHE A 56 -3.73 -7.56 -4.85
C PHE A 56 -3.77 -6.36 -5.79
N TRP A 57 -3.61 -5.19 -5.19
CA TRP A 57 -3.53 -3.90 -5.87
C TRP A 57 -2.28 -3.17 -5.45
N SER A 58 -1.82 -2.24 -6.28
CA SER A 58 -0.70 -1.37 -5.92
C SER A 58 -1.03 0.08 -6.15
N ARG A 59 -0.42 0.95 -5.35
CA ARG A 59 -0.38 2.40 -5.55
C ARG A 59 1.05 2.87 -5.52
N ARG A 60 1.37 3.89 -6.30
CA ARG A 60 2.71 4.45 -6.36
C ARG A 60 2.99 5.31 -5.15
N ILE A 61 4.04 4.97 -4.41
CA ILE A 61 4.59 5.83 -3.36
C ILE A 61 5.51 6.85 -4.03
N ASP A 62 6.45 6.36 -4.83
CA ASP A 62 7.36 7.15 -5.65
C ASP A 62 7.78 6.32 -6.88
N ASP A 63 8.84 6.71 -7.57
CA ASP A 63 9.30 5.98 -8.78
C ASP A 63 9.79 4.57 -8.47
N THR A 64 10.23 4.32 -7.25
CA THR A 64 10.83 3.05 -6.84
C THR A 64 9.88 2.19 -6.02
N HIS A 65 9.10 2.80 -5.14
CA HIS A 65 8.35 2.10 -4.10
C HIS A 65 6.86 2.07 -4.39
N ARG A 66 6.23 0.95 -4.00
CA ARG A 66 4.78 0.74 -4.16
C ARG A 66 4.17 0.32 -2.85
N LEU A 67 2.94 0.78 -2.61
CA LEU A 67 2.05 0.26 -1.58
C LEU A 67 1.28 -0.90 -2.21
N VAL A 68 1.44 -2.10 -1.67
CA VAL A 68 0.73 -3.29 -2.16
C VAL A 68 -0.24 -3.76 -1.09
N TYR A 69 -1.49 -3.99 -1.51
CA TYR A 69 -2.56 -4.30 -0.58
C TYR A 69 -3.64 -5.14 -1.24
N GLU A 70 -4.47 -5.76 -0.41
CA GLU A 70 -5.77 -6.27 -0.84
C GLU A 70 -6.85 -5.64 0.03
N ALA A 71 -8.08 -5.62 -0.47
CA ALA A 71 -9.17 -4.95 0.23
C ALA A 71 -10.49 -5.69 0.02
N ASN A 72 -11.33 -5.62 1.04
CA ASN A 72 -12.73 -6.01 0.95
C ASN A 72 -13.58 -4.88 1.54
N ASP A 73 -14.85 -5.14 1.82
CA ASP A 73 -15.75 -4.10 2.34
C ASP A 73 -15.41 -3.66 3.76
N VAL A 74 -14.64 -4.44 4.50
CA VAL A 74 -14.37 -4.23 5.92
C VAL A 74 -12.97 -3.67 6.16
N ALA A 75 -11.99 -4.17 5.43
CA ALA A 75 -10.58 -3.90 5.75
C ALA A 75 -9.71 -3.79 4.50
N VAL A 76 -8.59 -3.10 4.68
CA VAL A 76 -7.44 -3.07 3.77
C VAL A 76 -6.30 -3.80 4.46
N LEU A 77 -5.72 -4.79 3.79
CA LEU A 77 -4.54 -5.50 4.28
C LEU A 77 -3.32 -5.04 3.49
N VAL A 78 -2.41 -4.35 4.15
CA VAL A 78 -1.15 -3.88 3.55
C VAL A 78 -0.12 -5.00 3.67
N VAL A 79 0.38 -5.46 2.53
CA VAL A 79 1.36 -6.55 2.48
C VAL A 79 2.77 -6.04 2.19
N ALA A 80 2.91 -4.86 1.59
CA ALA A 80 4.19 -4.25 1.31
C ALA A 80 4.03 -2.74 1.13
N CYS A 81 5.05 -1.98 1.48
CA CYS A 81 5.11 -0.55 1.18
C CYS A 81 6.55 -0.10 0.89
N ARG A 82 7.33 -1.01 0.35
CA ARG A 82 8.72 -0.76 -0.02
C ARG A 82 9.05 -1.62 -1.24
N PHE A 83 9.90 -1.07 -2.12
CA PHE A 83 10.29 -1.71 -3.37
C PHE A 83 9.14 -1.85 -4.37
N HIS A 84 9.44 -2.45 -5.50
CA HIS A 84 8.54 -2.60 -6.63
C HIS A 84 8.16 -4.07 -6.78
N TYR A 85 6.87 -4.33 -6.87
CA TYR A 85 6.34 -5.68 -7.02
C TYR A 85 5.83 -5.90 -8.44
N GLY A 86 5.91 -7.14 -8.92
CA GLY A 86 5.30 -7.52 -10.18
C GLY A 86 6.14 -7.27 -11.42
N ASP A 87 7.40 -7.05 -11.26
CA ASP A 87 8.33 -6.92 -12.39
C ASP A 87 8.83 -8.27 -12.87
#